data_200964767e28cd8cb96c804f63510609
#
_entry.id   200964767e28cd8cb96c804f63510609
#
_cell.length_a   1.000
_cell.length_b   1.000
_cell.length_c   1.000
_cell.angle_alpha   90.00
_cell.angle_beta   90.00
_cell.angle_gamma   90.00
#
_symmetry.space_group_name_H-M   'P 1'
#
loop_
_entity.id
_entity.type
_entity.pdbx_description
1 polymer ?
#
loop_
_entity_poly.entity_id
_entity_poly.type
_entity_poly.pdbx_seq_one_letter_code
_entity_poly.pdbx_strand_id
1 'polypeptide(L)'
;QTRIEEDFLRILRFLRFSIQYNSSVELSTIQALKLKLNGIKNLSKERVLSELLKILKLENFYRIIDNKELLQVFNLVFPEFQNINRLKNFQLVKNHIEGSEILLLSILLIDLKNDYEYFSHKYKVSNKIYDTLILLGNKFKEYKNDKEFFKKKLKSNFFNIGAKNLKILYCLDLLDNKKVSPQDVSFFKTIEKISIPKFPFDGKFLIKKGIKEGKKEGIILKEAEK
;
A
#
# COMPACT_ATOMS: atom_id res chain seq x y z
N GLN A 1 10.01 -7.28 -32.21
CA GLN A 1 10.74 -6.05 -31.79
C GLN A 1 10.05 -4.79 -32.32
N THR A 2 9.68 -4.69 -33.60
CA THR A 2 8.96 -3.54 -34.21
C THR A 2 7.68 -3.17 -33.46
N ARG A 3 6.87 -4.13 -33.02
CA ARG A 3 5.61 -3.87 -32.30
C ARG A 3 5.79 -3.21 -30.91
N ILE A 4 6.94 -3.35 -30.26
CA ILE A 4 7.22 -2.68 -28.98
C ILE A 4 7.55 -1.20 -29.23
N GLU A 5 8.20 -0.88 -30.34
CA GLU A 5 8.54 0.50 -30.72
C GLU A 5 7.31 1.35 -31.04
N GLU A 6 6.23 0.71 -31.49
CA GLU A 6 4.95 1.36 -31.72
C GLU A 6 4.23 1.75 -30.40
N ASP A 7 4.34 0.93 -29.36
CA ASP A 7 3.74 1.22 -28.05
C ASP A 7 4.54 0.53 -26.91
N PHE A 8 5.39 1.29 -26.24
CA PHE A 8 6.19 0.80 -25.11
C PHE A 8 5.33 0.31 -23.91
N LEU A 9 4.03 0.60 -23.88
CA LEU A 9 3.11 0.03 -22.89
C LEU A 9 3.03 -1.50 -23.00
N ARG A 10 3.39 -2.06 -24.15
CA ARG A 10 3.48 -3.51 -24.35
C ARG A 10 4.47 -4.19 -23.42
N ILE A 11 5.52 -3.48 -22.99
CA ILE A 11 6.47 -3.99 -21.99
C ILE A 11 5.76 -4.22 -20.64
N LEU A 12 4.95 -3.26 -20.19
CA LEU A 12 4.20 -3.39 -18.95
C LEU A 12 3.11 -4.46 -19.04
N ARG A 13 2.43 -4.54 -20.20
CA ARG A 13 1.45 -5.61 -20.47
C ARG A 13 2.11 -6.98 -20.50
N PHE A 14 3.28 -7.09 -21.10
CA PHE A 14 4.06 -8.33 -21.08
C PHE A 14 4.38 -8.76 -19.66
N LEU A 15 4.90 -7.85 -18.81
CA LEU A 15 5.14 -8.11 -17.39
C LEU A 15 3.85 -8.60 -16.70
N ARG A 16 2.74 -7.89 -16.90
CA ARG A 16 1.46 -8.25 -16.32
C ARG A 16 1.02 -9.67 -16.70
N PHE A 17 1.05 -9.99 -17.99
CA PHE A 17 0.61 -11.31 -18.45
C PHE A 17 1.59 -12.41 -18.01
N SER A 18 2.91 -12.16 -18.03
CA SER A 18 3.89 -13.13 -17.55
C SER A 18 3.72 -13.45 -16.07
N ILE A 19 3.40 -12.45 -15.24
CA ILE A 19 3.08 -12.66 -13.82
C ILE A 19 1.74 -13.39 -13.69
N GLN A 20 0.71 -12.94 -14.39
CA GLN A 20 -0.64 -13.51 -14.31
C GLN A 20 -0.67 -15.00 -14.63
N TYR A 21 0.03 -15.40 -15.67
CA TYR A 21 0.05 -16.79 -16.14
C TYR A 21 1.25 -17.61 -15.63
N ASN A 22 2.07 -16.98 -14.75
CA ASN A 22 3.30 -17.60 -14.22
C ASN A 22 4.18 -18.19 -15.35
N SER A 23 4.31 -17.43 -16.45
CA SER A 23 5.02 -17.90 -17.64
C SER A 23 6.53 -17.88 -17.43
N SER A 24 7.22 -18.92 -17.93
CA SER A 24 8.65 -18.84 -18.14
C SER A 24 8.96 -17.86 -19.26
N VAL A 25 9.98 -17.04 -19.06
CA VAL A 25 10.38 -16.03 -20.05
C VAL A 25 11.81 -16.33 -20.50
N GLU A 26 11.99 -16.38 -21.81
CA GLU A 26 13.33 -16.61 -22.40
C GLU A 26 14.25 -15.42 -22.14
N LEU A 27 15.53 -15.70 -21.89
CA LEU A 27 16.55 -14.67 -21.66
C LEU A 27 16.68 -13.68 -22.83
N SER A 28 16.54 -14.17 -24.06
CA SER A 28 16.51 -13.35 -25.28
C SER A 28 15.40 -12.29 -25.25
N THR A 29 14.21 -12.67 -24.80
CA THR A 29 13.08 -11.75 -24.63
C THR A 29 13.40 -10.69 -23.56
N ILE A 30 13.95 -11.10 -22.42
CA ILE A 30 14.35 -10.17 -21.35
C ILE A 30 15.40 -9.16 -21.83
N GLN A 31 16.38 -9.61 -22.59
CA GLN A 31 17.42 -8.74 -23.17
C GLN A 31 16.80 -7.71 -24.14
N ALA A 32 15.91 -8.17 -25.02
CA ALA A 32 15.19 -7.31 -25.96
C ALA A 32 14.33 -6.26 -25.23
N LEU A 33 13.64 -6.64 -24.13
CA LEU A 33 12.87 -5.71 -23.30
C LEU A 33 13.77 -4.66 -22.66
N LYS A 34 14.90 -5.06 -22.06
CA LYS A 34 15.85 -4.13 -21.41
C LYS A 34 16.36 -3.05 -22.36
N LEU A 35 16.68 -3.40 -23.60
CA LEU A 35 17.11 -2.45 -24.62
C LEU A 35 16.04 -1.40 -24.95
N LYS A 36 14.75 -1.71 -24.75
CA LYS A 36 13.63 -0.84 -25.09
C LYS A 36 13.01 -0.11 -23.87
N LEU A 37 13.49 -0.34 -22.64
CA LEU A 37 12.93 0.25 -21.42
C LEU A 37 12.93 1.79 -21.44
N ASN A 38 13.91 2.42 -22.09
CA ASN A 38 13.97 3.87 -22.20
C ASN A 38 12.72 4.47 -22.87
N GLY A 39 12.06 3.74 -23.75
CA GLY A 39 10.83 4.18 -24.40
C GLY A 39 9.65 4.35 -23.44
N ILE A 40 9.67 3.69 -22.26
CA ILE A 40 8.63 3.86 -21.24
C ILE A 40 8.60 5.30 -20.70
N LYS A 41 9.73 6.01 -20.71
CA LYS A 41 9.82 7.41 -20.31
C LYS A 41 8.95 8.35 -21.16
N ASN A 42 8.67 7.94 -22.40
CA ASN A 42 7.85 8.70 -23.35
C ASN A 42 6.34 8.45 -23.18
N LEU A 43 5.95 7.46 -22.36
CA LEU A 43 4.56 7.19 -22.05
C LEU A 43 4.00 8.22 -21.05
N SER A 44 2.71 8.51 -21.14
CA SER A 44 2.05 9.29 -20.11
C SER A 44 2.09 8.55 -18.77
N LYS A 45 2.29 9.29 -17.69
CA LYS A 45 2.43 8.73 -16.34
C LYS A 45 1.16 8.00 -15.90
N GLU A 46 0.01 8.49 -16.35
CA GLU A 46 -1.30 7.91 -16.09
C GLU A 46 -1.45 6.52 -16.74
N ARG A 47 -0.93 6.33 -17.96
CA ARG A 47 -0.93 5.02 -18.64
C ARG A 47 -0.03 4.02 -17.93
N VAL A 48 1.17 4.46 -17.52
CA VAL A 48 2.11 3.64 -16.75
C VAL A 48 1.50 3.24 -15.41
N LEU A 49 0.94 4.20 -14.67
CA LEU A 49 0.26 3.94 -13.39
C LEU A 49 -0.91 2.97 -13.56
N SER A 50 -1.74 3.16 -14.59
CA SER A 50 -2.89 2.27 -14.86
C SER A 50 -2.46 0.81 -15.04
N GLU A 51 -1.41 0.55 -15.81
CA GLU A 51 -0.89 -0.82 -15.97
C GLU A 51 -0.23 -1.33 -14.69
N LEU A 52 0.52 -0.49 -13.97
CA LEU A 52 1.09 -0.85 -12.66
C LEU A 52 0.00 -1.30 -11.68
N LEU A 53 -1.09 -0.53 -11.53
CA LEU A 53 -2.18 -0.89 -10.63
C LEU A 53 -2.84 -2.22 -11.03
N LYS A 54 -2.94 -2.53 -12.33
CA LYS A 54 -3.42 -3.84 -12.81
C LYS A 54 -2.45 -4.96 -12.43
N ILE A 55 -1.13 -4.71 -12.51
CA ILE A 55 -0.10 -5.68 -12.07
C ILE A 55 -0.26 -5.94 -10.55
N LEU A 56 -0.37 -4.89 -9.76
CA LEU A 56 -0.51 -4.99 -8.30
C LEU A 56 -1.82 -5.66 -7.86
N LYS A 57 -2.87 -5.66 -8.69
CA LYS A 57 -4.14 -6.36 -8.42
C LYS A 57 -4.07 -7.87 -8.64
N LEU A 58 -3.01 -8.38 -9.28
CA LEU A 58 -2.88 -9.82 -9.50
C LEU A 58 -2.68 -10.54 -8.17
N GLU A 59 -3.48 -11.56 -7.90
CA GLU A 59 -3.41 -12.35 -6.66
C GLU A 59 -2.04 -13.00 -6.45
N ASN A 60 -1.34 -13.30 -7.54
CA ASN A 60 -0.03 -13.94 -7.53
C ASN A 60 1.14 -12.96 -7.73
N PHE A 61 0.89 -11.62 -7.70
CA PHE A 61 1.95 -10.62 -7.90
C PHE A 61 3.15 -10.84 -6.97
N TYR A 62 2.91 -11.22 -5.71
CA TYR A 62 3.98 -11.45 -4.75
C TYR A 62 5.00 -12.52 -5.20
N ARG A 63 4.62 -13.43 -6.11
CA ARG A 63 5.51 -14.45 -6.67
C ARG A 63 6.53 -13.90 -7.68
N ILE A 64 6.45 -12.63 -8.06
CA ILE A 64 7.47 -11.99 -8.91
C ILE A 64 8.87 -12.16 -8.30
N ILE A 65 8.94 -12.26 -6.95
CA ILE A 65 10.19 -12.45 -6.23
C ILE A 65 10.88 -13.79 -6.55
N ASP A 66 10.13 -14.79 -7.03
CA ASP A 66 10.62 -16.12 -7.37
C ASP A 66 11.16 -16.16 -8.81
N ASN A 67 10.82 -15.17 -9.65
CA ASN A 67 11.27 -15.04 -11.03
C ASN A 67 12.27 -13.89 -11.16
N LYS A 68 13.58 -14.24 -11.15
CA LYS A 68 14.67 -13.25 -11.15
C LYS A 68 14.66 -12.35 -12.39
N GLU A 69 14.30 -12.88 -13.53
CA GLU A 69 14.28 -12.18 -14.81
C GLU A 69 13.15 -11.12 -14.83
N LEU A 70 11.93 -11.52 -14.49
CA LEU A 70 10.80 -10.60 -14.41
C LEU A 70 11.02 -9.55 -13.31
N LEU A 71 11.52 -9.95 -12.14
CA LEU A 71 11.86 -9.05 -11.06
C LEU A 71 12.87 -7.99 -11.49
N GLN A 72 13.89 -8.38 -12.25
CA GLN A 72 14.89 -7.46 -12.77
C GLN A 72 14.27 -6.42 -13.71
N VAL A 73 13.40 -6.82 -14.64
CA VAL A 73 12.70 -5.90 -15.54
C VAL A 73 11.77 -4.98 -14.73
N PHE A 74 11.03 -5.54 -13.78
CA PHE A 74 10.14 -4.77 -12.91
C PHE A 74 10.89 -3.68 -12.14
N ASN A 75 12.04 -4.01 -11.53
CA ASN A 75 12.86 -3.06 -10.77
C ASN A 75 13.49 -1.98 -11.67
N LEU A 76 13.82 -2.30 -12.91
CA LEU A 76 14.32 -1.31 -13.87
C LEU A 76 13.23 -0.32 -14.30
N VAL A 77 11.97 -0.76 -14.37
CA VAL A 77 10.82 0.09 -14.70
C VAL A 77 10.38 0.93 -13.52
N PHE A 78 10.37 0.33 -12.32
CA PHE A 78 9.89 0.94 -11.07
C PHE A 78 10.99 0.92 -9.99
N PRO A 79 12.06 1.71 -10.16
CA PRO A 79 13.17 1.73 -9.22
C PRO A 79 12.80 2.29 -7.84
N GLU A 80 11.63 2.90 -7.70
CA GLU A 80 11.12 3.43 -6.43
C GLU A 80 10.72 2.33 -5.44
N PHE A 81 10.48 1.11 -5.91
CA PHE A 81 10.04 0.01 -5.06
C PHE A 81 11.20 -0.65 -4.31
N GLN A 82 11.83 0.10 -3.42
CA GLN A 82 13.00 -0.34 -2.65
C GLN A 82 12.69 -1.50 -1.69
N ASN A 83 11.44 -1.65 -1.26
CA ASN A 83 11.03 -2.64 -0.27
C ASN A 83 10.49 -3.94 -0.91
N ILE A 84 10.84 -4.24 -2.18
CA ILE A 84 10.34 -5.41 -2.92
C ILE A 84 10.61 -6.75 -2.20
N ASN A 85 11.67 -6.82 -1.40
CA ASN A 85 12.03 -8.00 -0.62
C ASN A 85 10.98 -8.39 0.44
N ARG A 86 10.11 -7.47 0.85
CA ARG A 86 8.98 -7.77 1.76
C ARG A 86 8.02 -8.80 1.17
N LEU A 87 7.96 -8.92 -0.17
CA LEU A 87 7.11 -9.90 -0.85
C LEU A 87 7.50 -11.35 -0.51
N LYS A 88 8.75 -11.63 -0.09
CA LYS A 88 9.19 -12.95 0.37
C LYS A 88 8.34 -13.47 1.54
N ASN A 89 7.99 -12.59 2.46
CA ASN A 89 7.22 -12.92 3.65
C ASN A 89 5.71 -12.70 3.45
N PHE A 90 5.28 -12.08 2.35
CA PHE A 90 3.88 -11.72 2.13
C PHE A 90 2.97 -12.95 2.07
N GLN A 91 3.45 -14.08 1.57
CA GLN A 91 2.69 -15.34 1.56
C GLN A 91 2.21 -15.77 2.95
N LEU A 92 2.97 -15.45 4.01
CA LEU A 92 2.64 -15.81 5.39
C LEU A 92 1.44 -15.03 5.95
N VAL A 93 1.18 -13.85 5.40
CA VAL A 93 0.16 -12.92 5.92
C VAL A 93 -0.99 -12.64 4.95
N LYS A 94 -0.85 -12.97 3.67
CA LYS A 94 -1.82 -12.60 2.61
C LYS A 94 -3.26 -13.04 2.87
N ASN A 95 -3.46 -14.17 3.55
CA ASN A 95 -4.79 -14.70 3.85
C ASN A 95 -5.47 -13.99 5.04
N HIS A 96 -4.78 -13.08 5.71
CA HIS A 96 -5.24 -12.37 6.90
C HIS A 96 -5.47 -10.87 6.66
N ILE A 97 -5.19 -10.41 5.45
CA ILE A 97 -5.40 -9.04 5.04
C ILE A 97 -6.01 -8.99 3.64
N GLU A 98 -7.02 -8.16 3.45
CA GLU A 98 -7.66 -7.97 2.15
C GLU A 98 -6.67 -7.44 1.11
N GLY A 99 -6.52 -8.16 0.00
CA GLY A 99 -5.65 -7.77 -1.11
C GLY A 99 -6.16 -6.48 -1.77
N SER A 100 -5.28 -5.51 -1.95
CA SER A 100 -5.60 -4.28 -2.67
C SER A 100 -4.35 -3.63 -3.22
N GLU A 101 -4.51 -2.78 -4.26
CA GLU A 101 -3.39 -2.00 -4.78
C GLU A 101 -2.76 -1.10 -3.71
N ILE A 102 -3.56 -0.56 -2.79
CA ILE A 102 -3.06 0.25 -1.67
C ILE A 102 -2.17 -0.58 -0.73
N LEU A 103 -2.58 -1.80 -0.41
CA LEU A 103 -1.76 -2.69 0.41
C LEU A 103 -0.39 -2.93 -0.25
N LEU A 104 -0.38 -3.29 -1.53
CA LEU A 104 0.87 -3.59 -2.22
C LEU A 104 1.73 -2.34 -2.48
N LEU A 105 1.11 -1.19 -2.81
CA LEU A 105 1.84 0.09 -2.85
C LEU A 105 2.47 0.40 -1.49
N SER A 106 1.74 0.19 -0.39
CA SER A 106 2.27 0.41 0.96
C SER A 106 3.43 -0.52 1.28
N ILE A 107 3.32 -1.81 0.95
CA ILE A 107 4.40 -2.79 1.14
C ILE A 107 5.67 -2.36 0.40
N LEU A 108 5.53 -1.87 -0.83
CA LEU A 108 6.64 -1.55 -1.71
C LEU A 108 7.28 -0.19 -1.43
N LEU A 109 6.51 0.79 -0.92
CA LEU A 109 6.92 2.20 -0.85
C LEU A 109 7.12 2.71 0.58
N ILE A 110 6.38 2.18 1.58
CA ILE A 110 6.41 2.78 2.92
C ILE A 110 7.60 2.24 3.72
N ASP A 111 8.47 3.16 4.06
CA ASP A 111 9.59 2.98 5.00
C ASP A 111 9.82 4.28 5.79
N LEU A 112 11.03 4.46 6.35
CA LEU A 112 11.40 5.68 7.04
C LEU A 112 11.80 6.83 6.12
N LYS A 113 11.96 6.56 4.81
CA LYS A 113 12.17 7.55 3.75
C LYS A 113 10.83 8.01 3.22
N ASN A 114 10.77 9.04 2.43
CA ASN A 114 9.51 9.55 1.85
C ASN A 114 9.34 9.15 0.37
N ASP A 115 9.81 7.97 -0.02
CA ASP A 115 9.79 7.52 -1.43
C ASP A 115 8.35 7.44 -1.99
N TYR A 116 7.34 7.24 -1.14
CA TYR A 116 5.93 7.28 -1.51
C TYR A 116 5.46 8.67 -1.97
N GLU A 117 6.04 9.77 -1.47
CA GLU A 117 5.73 11.12 -1.93
C GLU A 117 6.27 11.33 -3.35
N TYR A 118 7.54 10.99 -3.57
CA TYR A 118 8.15 11.05 -4.91
C TYR A 118 7.38 10.20 -5.92
N PHE A 119 7.04 8.96 -5.57
CA PHE A 119 6.23 8.07 -6.40
C PHE A 119 4.90 8.72 -6.77
N SER A 120 4.20 9.27 -5.79
CA SER A 120 2.89 9.87 -5.97
C SER A 120 2.92 11.06 -6.94
N HIS A 121 3.92 11.92 -6.84
CA HIS A 121 4.13 13.03 -7.77
C HIS A 121 4.54 12.55 -9.16
N LYS A 122 5.48 11.61 -9.24
CA LYS A 122 5.99 11.07 -10.50
C LYS A 122 4.89 10.45 -11.35
N TYR A 123 4.01 9.68 -10.75
CA TYR A 123 2.95 8.94 -11.45
C TYR A 123 1.57 9.59 -11.38
N LYS A 124 1.45 10.77 -10.77
CA LYS A 124 0.19 11.52 -10.63
C LYS A 124 -0.94 10.65 -10.08
N VAL A 125 -0.69 10.00 -8.95
CA VAL A 125 -1.70 9.15 -8.31
C VAL A 125 -2.93 9.96 -7.90
N SER A 126 -4.09 9.31 -7.78
CA SER A 126 -5.29 9.99 -7.29
C SER A 126 -5.12 10.50 -5.85
N ASN A 127 -5.82 11.58 -5.49
CA ASN A 127 -5.79 12.13 -4.14
C ASN A 127 -6.06 11.06 -3.09
N LYS A 128 -7.00 10.15 -3.33
CA LYS A 128 -7.31 9.06 -2.42
C LYS A 128 -6.11 8.15 -2.14
N ILE A 129 -5.33 7.81 -3.17
CA ILE A 129 -4.11 6.99 -3.01
C ILE A 129 -3.06 7.81 -2.26
N TYR A 130 -2.85 9.06 -2.67
CA TYR A 130 -1.89 9.98 -2.08
C TYR A 130 -2.12 10.18 -0.58
N ASP A 131 -3.33 10.59 -0.19
CA ASP A 131 -3.70 10.84 1.20
C ASP A 131 -3.52 9.58 2.06
N THR A 132 -3.86 8.40 1.50
CA THR A 132 -3.69 7.13 2.22
C THR A 132 -2.21 6.80 2.42
N LEU A 133 -1.36 6.98 1.41
CA LEU A 133 0.08 6.71 1.52
C LEU A 133 0.75 7.67 2.51
N ILE A 134 0.39 8.96 2.51
CA ILE A 134 0.88 9.94 3.50
C ILE A 134 0.45 9.54 4.91
N LEU A 135 -0.83 9.21 5.10
CA LEU A 135 -1.33 8.78 6.41
C LEU A 135 -0.55 7.57 6.92
N LEU A 136 -0.41 6.55 6.08
CA LEU A 136 0.30 5.31 6.44
C LEU A 136 1.80 5.57 6.67
N GLY A 137 2.45 6.38 5.84
CA GLY A 137 3.86 6.72 6.01
C GLY A 137 4.14 7.44 7.33
N ASN A 138 3.32 8.45 7.66
CA ASN A 138 3.44 9.19 8.93
C ASN A 138 3.18 8.26 10.13
N LYS A 139 2.15 7.40 10.06
CA LYS A 139 1.83 6.45 11.12
C LYS A 139 2.87 5.33 11.26
N PHE A 140 3.51 4.94 10.17
CA PHE A 140 4.62 3.98 10.21
C PHE A 140 5.84 4.56 10.96
N LYS A 141 6.18 5.83 10.74
CA LYS A 141 7.23 6.53 11.49
C LYS A 141 6.88 6.66 12.97
N GLU A 142 5.62 7.04 13.28
CA GLU A 142 5.12 7.09 14.66
C GLU A 142 5.26 5.72 15.32
N TYR A 143 4.81 4.66 14.67
CA TYR A 143 4.93 3.29 15.16
C TYR A 143 6.39 2.88 15.43
N LYS A 144 7.32 3.16 14.53
CA LYS A 144 8.75 2.78 14.73
C LYS A 144 9.38 3.48 15.93
N ASN A 145 8.85 4.62 16.35
CA ASN A 145 9.32 5.39 17.51
C ASN A 145 8.52 5.10 18.79
N ASP A 146 7.40 4.37 18.71
CA ASP A 146 6.50 4.13 19.85
C ASP A 146 6.16 2.65 20.01
N LYS A 147 6.79 2.01 21.00
CA LYS A 147 6.58 0.58 21.32
C LYS A 147 5.16 0.26 21.82
N GLU A 148 4.39 1.27 22.24
CA GLU A 148 3.03 1.11 22.74
C GLU A 148 1.97 1.25 21.63
N PHE A 149 2.37 1.52 20.41
CA PHE A 149 1.49 1.80 19.28
C PHE A 149 0.45 0.68 19.04
N PHE A 150 0.87 -0.58 19.01
CA PHE A 150 0.01 -1.76 18.88
C PHE A 150 -0.40 -2.40 20.21
N LYS A 151 -0.09 -1.76 21.34
CA LYS A 151 -0.42 -2.24 22.68
C LYS A 151 -1.42 -1.30 23.35
N LYS A 152 -0.96 -0.44 24.26
CA LYS A 152 -1.83 0.49 25.00
C LYS A 152 -2.58 1.45 24.09
N LYS A 153 -1.96 1.89 22.98
CA LYS A 153 -2.55 2.83 22.02
C LYS A 153 -3.39 2.17 20.92
N LEU A 154 -3.55 0.85 20.94
CA LEU A 154 -4.23 0.10 19.87
C LEU A 154 -5.63 0.62 19.57
N LYS A 155 -6.48 0.83 20.61
CA LYS A 155 -7.85 1.32 20.43
C LYS A 155 -7.90 2.75 19.89
N SER A 156 -7.06 3.64 20.42
CA SER A 156 -6.95 5.02 19.93
C SER A 156 -6.47 5.06 18.47
N ASN A 157 -5.46 4.26 18.12
CA ASN A 157 -4.99 4.17 16.75
C ASN A 157 -6.06 3.58 15.82
N PHE A 158 -6.80 2.56 16.27
CA PHE A 158 -7.93 2.03 15.52
C PHE A 158 -8.99 3.11 15.24
N PHE A 159 -9.34 3.91 16.23
CA PHE A 159 -10.27 5.03 16.08
C PHE A 159 -9.77 6.05 15.05
N ASN A 160 -8.51 6.44 15.14
CA ASN A 160 -7.92 7.52 14.31
C ASN A 160 -7.73 7.12 12.84
N ILE A 161 -7.36 5.87 12.55
CA ILE A 161 -6.98 5.47 11.19
C ILE A 161 -7.80 4.32 10.61
N GLY A 162 -8.66 3.70 11.41
CA GLY A 162 -9.53 2.59 11.03
C GLY A 162 -8.83 1.23 10.92
N ALA A 163 -9.64 0.17 10.95
CA ALA A 163 -9.16 -1.21 10.91
C ALA A 163 -8.26 -1.51 9.70
N LYS A 164 -8.65 -1.05 8.51
CA LYS A 164 -7.93 -1.34 7.26
C LYS A 164 -6.50 -0.80 7.29
N ASN A 165 -6.33 0.48 7.64
CA ASN A 165 -5.01 1.10 7.70
C ASN A 165 -4.15 0.54 8.83
N LEU A 166 -4.76 0.24 9.98
CA LEU A 166 -4.06 -0.38 11.10
C LEU A 166 -3.54 -1.78 10.75
N LYS A 167 -4.32 -2.58 10.02
CA LYS A 167 -3.87 -3.87 9.50
C LYS A 167 -2.73 -3.73 8.50
N ILE A 168 -2.77 -2.73 7.61
CA ILE A 168 -1.67 -2.47 6.67
C ILE A 168 -0.39 -2.15 7.45
N LEU A 169 -0.43 -1.26 8.45
CA LEU A 169 0.74 -0.92 9.27
C LEU A 169 1.29 -2.14 10.00
N TYR A 170 0.43 -2.96 10.58
CA TYR A 170 0.85 -4.19 11.22
C TYR A 170 1.45 -5.19 10.23
N CYS A 171 0.87 -5.31 9.03
CA CYS A 171 1.44 -6.11 7.95
C CYS A 171 2.86 -5.65 7.59
N LEU A 172 3.09 -4.34 7.43
CA LEU A 172 4.43 -3.80 7.14
C LEU A 172 5.45 -4.21 8.20
N ASP A 173 5.07 -4.16 9.47
CA ASP A 173 5.94 -4.59 10.56
C ASP A 173 6.29 -6.07 10.48
N LEU A 174 5.31 -6.93 10.25
CA LEU A 174 5.53 -8.37 10.10
C LEU A 174 6.43 -8.69 8.90
N LEU A 175 6.29 -7.96 7.79
CA LEU A 175 7.08 -8.18 6.58
C LEU A 175 8.54 -7.74 6.73
N ASP A 176 8.83 -6.78 7.61
CA ASP A 176 10.19 -6.38 7.98
C ASP A 176 10.86 -7.41 8.90
N ASN A 177 10.08 -8.19 9.63
CA ASN A 177 10.58 -9.21 10.54
C ASN A 177 10.93 -10.50 9.80
N LYS A 178 12.04 -11.12 10.19
CA LYS A 178 12.50 -12.39 9.55
C LYS A 178 11.66 -13.61 9.92
N LYS A 179 10.88 -13.54 11.01
CA LYS A 179 10.06 -14.65 11.52
C LYS A 179 8.67 -14.11 11.84
N VAL A 180 7.64 -14.75 11.27
CA VAL A 180 6.24 -14.49 11.56
C VAL A 180 5.69 -15.68 12.34
N SER A 181 5.22 -15.43 13.56
CA SER A 181 4.65 -16.47 14.44
C SER A 181 3.14 -16.62 14.23
N PRO A 182 2.51 -17.74 14.64
CA PRO A 182 1.05 -17.89 14.65
C PRO A 182 0.33 -16.81 15.49
N GLN A 183 0.97 -16.34 16.58
CA GLN A 183 0.43 -15.25 17.39
C GLN A 183 0.38 -13.94 16.63
N ASP A 184 1.44 -13.62 15.84
CA ASP A 184 1.47 -12.42 15.01
C ASP A 184 0.33 -12.43 13.99
N VAL A 185 0.09 -13.59 13.37
CA VAL A 185 -1.02 -13.76 12.42
C VAL A 185 -2.37 -13.63 13.11
N SER A 186 -2.54 -14.15 14.34
CA SER A 186 -3.78 -14.04 15.09
C SER A 186 -4.16 -12.61 15.46
N PHE A 187 -3.19 -11.71 15.51
CA PHE A 187 -3.42 -10.30 15.86
C PHE A 187 -4.26 -9.55 14.81
N PHE A 188 -4.24 -9.98 13.54
CA PHE A 188 -5.16 -9.44 12.53
C PHE A 188 -6.63 -9.61 12.96
N LYS A 189 -6.97 -10.78 13.53
CA LYS A 189 -8.31 -11.04 14.06
C LYS A 189 -8.62 -10.20 15.31
N THR A 190 -7.58 -9.88 16.11
CA THR A 190 -7.74 -8.98 17.26
C THR A 190 -8.12 -7.58 16.79
N ILE A 191 -7.46 -7.06 15.74
CA ILE A 191 -7.81 -5.75 15.14
C ILE A 191 -9.26 -5.75 14.63
N GLU A 192 -9.73 -6.85 14.01
CA GLU A 192 -11.11 -6.95 13.51
C GLU A 192 -12.17 -6.91 14.61
N LYS A 193 -11.84 -7.44 15.77
CA LYS A 193 -12.75 -7.53 16.91
C LYS A 193 -12.83 -6.25 17.74
N ILE A 194 -12.01 -5.24 17.44
CA ILE A 194 -12.05 -3.96 18.15
C ILE A 194 -13.40 -3.30 17.87
N SER A 195 -14.18 -3.09 18.92
CA SER A 195 -15.35 -2.24 18.89
C SER A 195 -15.05 -0.91 19.60
N ILE A 196 -15.41 0.18 18.95
CA ILE A 196 -15.34 1.50 19.54
C ILE A 196 -16.75 1.84 20.00
N PRO A 197 -16.96 2.16 21.28
CA PRO A 197 -18.25 2.67 21.74
C PRO A 197 -18.66 3.88 20.92
N LYS A 198 -19.94 3.98 20.55
CA LYS A 198 -20.43 5.21 19.93
C LYS A 198 -20.30 6.34 20.94
N PHE A 199 -19.76 7.47 20.48
CA PHE A 199 -19.72 8.68 21.29
C PHE A 199 -21.17 9.05 21.70
N PRO A 200 -21.46 9.21 23.00
CA PRO A 200 -22.83 9.31 23.47
C PRO A 200 -23.49 10.66 23.15
N PHE A 201 -22.71 11.64 22.69
CA PHE A 201 -23.20 12.96 22.39
C PHE A 201 -23.20 13.21 20.89
N ASP A 202 -24.29 13.76 20.37
CA ASP A 202 -24.42 14.19 18.98
C ASP A 202 -24.68 15.72 18.92
N GLY A 203 -24.72 16.26 17.70
CA GLY A 203 -25.03 17.67 17.51
C GLY A 203 -26.35 18.11 18.14
N LYS A 204 -27.37 17.24 18.11
CA LYS A 204 -28.66 17.52 18.73
C LYS A 204 -28.56 17.69 20.25
N PHE A 205 -27.67 16.90 20.89
CA PHE A 205 -27.41 17.07 22.33
C PHE A 205 -26.77 18.42 22.62
N LEU A 206 -25.80 18.87 21.83
CA LEU A 206 -25.15 20.16 21.99
C LEU A 206 -26.11 21.33 21.78
N ILE A 207 -26.99 21.26 20.78
CA ILE A 207 -28.04 22.25 20.51
C ILE A 207 -29.00 22.36 21.72
N LYS A 208 -29.42 21.21 22.28
CA LYS A 208 -30.24 21.20 23.52
C LYS A 208 -29.54 21.83 24.71
N LYS A 209 -28.20 21.86 24.74
CA LYS A 209 -27.38 22.52 25.76
C LYS A 209 -27.09 24.00 25.45
N GLY A 210 -27.71 24.57 24.40
CA GLY A 210 -27.59 25.97 24.05
C GLY A 210 -26.44 26.32 23.10
N ILE A 211 -25.77 25.32 22.53
CA ILE A 211 -24.73 25.55 21.51
C ILE A 211 -25.43 25.76 20.16
N LYS A 212 -25.14 26.88 19.50
CA LYS A 212 -25.71 27.19 18.18
C LYS A 212 -25.15 26.24 17.13
N GLU A 213 -26.03 25.78 16.25
CA GLU A 213 -25.68 24.95 15.09
C GLU A 213 -24.61 25.63 14.21
N GLY A 214 -23.59 24.90 13.80
CA GLY A 214 -22.56 25.40 12.91
C GLY A 214 -21.14 24.84 13.18
N LYS A 215 -20.13 25.48 12.59
CA LYS A 215 -18.71 25.03 12.69
C LYS A 215 -18.23 24.83 14.13
N LYS A 216 -18.70 25.61 15.11
CA LYS A 216 -18.31 25.47 16.51
C LYS A 216 -18.80 24.17 17.13
N GLU A 217 -19.99 23.71 16.78
CA GLU A 217 -20.56 22.43 17.21
C GLU A 217 -19.67 21.26 16.78
N GLY A 218 -19.25 21.24 15.51
CA GLY A 218 -18.36 20.19 14.98
C GLY A 218 -16.97 20.18 15.63
N ILE A 219 -16.44 21.35 16.03
CA ILE A 219 -15.15 21.45 16.74
C ILE A 219 -15.30 20.87 18.15
N ILE A 220 -16.34 21.25 18.88
CA ILE A 220 -16.60 20.78 20.26
C ILE A 220 -16.78 19.25 20.27
N LEU A 221 -17.56 18.68 19.31
CA LEU A 221 -17.73 17.23 19.22
C LEU A 221 -16.41 16.53 18.98
N LYS A 222 -15.59 17.01 18.03
CA LYS A 222 -14.28 16.45 17.75
C LYS A 222 -13.30 16.53 18.93
N GLU A 223 -13.37 17.56 19.73
CA GLU A 223 -12.51 17.69 20.92
C GLU A 223 -12.98 16.80 22.07
N ALA A 224 -14.30 16.68 22.24
CA ALA A 224 -14.89 15.82 23.27
C ALA A 224 -14.76 14.31 22.96
N GLU A 225 -14.62 13.96 21.69
CA GLU A 225 -14.46 12.58 21.21
C GLU A 225 -13.00 12.07 21.31
N LYS A 226 -12.03 12.95 21.55
CA LYS A 226 -10.60 12.60 21.74
C LYS A 226 -10.33 12.03 23.12
#